data_e9dacae5ff583d729e493c960812ad32
#
_entry.id   e9dacae5ff583d729e493c960812ad32
#
_cell.length_a   1.000
_cell.length_b   1.000
_cell.length_c   1.000
_cell.angle_alpha   90.00
_cell.angle_beta   90.00
_cell.angle_gamma   90.00
#
_symmetry.space_group_name_H-M   'P 1'
#
loop_
_entity.id
_entity.type
_entity.pdbx_description
1 polymer ?
#
loop_
_entity_poly.entity_id
_entity_poly.type
_entity_poly.pdbx_seq_one_letter_code
_entity_poly.pdbx_strand_id
1 'polypeptide(L)'
;MMWQLARQVLGSAGKACLAFWLFFMGSGFGFVYFLSSAEAFAGIFTGFYTTPTNYTAENIVWVNPIVDLLIPQRATLFGWCVLFPALYLVWRFCMEEETRLWRYLALLVLPLPLMHTHSALALVLICLACGVYTLVCRPRTKAVLAPWGWFALVCGVVWLVEMWNTVFAQSLDGQHMLRLHLNWINGQDDGTLKDNYFWFYIKNIGLVYLLLIPAFFHAKPKQRWLYGGGLAILVLAEFVVFQPNNYDNNKLLYIWHLLGCLLVASLLMDWFSKVRAIPWRALGLCLCCFIAMFGSVLTVGREALSDYWQWSADDIAMADYIDDNAETDAVFLTSDSHLCPVFSLAGRRILCGSGSFVYYHGMNYTAECNAMHQLYENPDEVFLAQWGIDYVLFDSYVFSNIQNADESWYAARYPLWYENGGSRIYKING
;
A
#
# COMPACT_ATOMS: atom_id res chain seq x y z
N MET A 1 4.48 4.53 -17.51
CA MET A 1 3.36 5.52 -17.52
C MET A 1 3.64 6.75 -16.66
N MET A 2 4.17 6.59 -15.42
CA MET A 2 4.47 7.75 -14.55
C MET A 2 5.38 8.79 -15.23
N TRP A 3 6.48 8.38 -15.86
CA TRP A 3 7.35 9.28 -16.62
C TRP A 3 6.63 9.98 -17.78
N GLN A 4 5.73 9.28 -18.48
CA GLN A 4 4.93 9.87 -19.56
C GLN A 4 3.95 10.91 -19.03
N LEU A 5 3.27 10.63 -17.89
CA LEU A 5 2.45 11.60 -17.18
C LEU A 5 3.28 12.85 -16.84
N ALA A 6 4.44 12.64 -16.19
CA ALA A 6 5.32 13.74 -15.80
C ALA A 6 5.78 14.57 -17.03
N ARG A 7 6.15 13.90 -18.12
CA ARG A 7 6.55 14.59 -19.36
C ARG A 7 5.41 15.40 -19.97
N GLN A 8 4.18 14.88 -19.93
CA GLN A 8 3.00 15.56 -20.46
C GLN A 8 2.67 16.81 -19.61
N VAL A 9 2.68 16.67 -18.30
CA VAL A 9 2.36 17.78 -17.36
C VAL A 9 3.44 18.85 -17.38
N LEU A 10 4.72 18.46 -17.48
CA LEU A 10 5.85 19.38 -17.33
C LEU A 10 6.41 19.89 -18.66
N GLY A 11 6.12 19.22 -19.78
CA GLY A 11 6.61 19.57 -21.11
C GLY A 11 8.11 19.42 -21.31
N SER A 12 8.82 18.69 -20.44
CA SER A 12 10.27 18.53 -20.46
C SER A 12 10.68 17.13 -19.99
N ALA A 13 11.52 16.46 -20.79
CA ALA A 13 12.05 15.14 -20.42
C ALA A 13 12.92 15.17 -19.17
N GLY A 14 13.78 16.20 -19.02
CA GLY A 14 14.64 16.35 -17.82
C GLY A 14 13.83 16.57 -16.55
N LYS A 15 12.80 17.42 -16.58
CA LYS A 15 11.89 17.62 -15.45
C LYS A 15 11.14 16.34 -15.11
N ALA A 16 10.67 15.61 -16.12
CA ALA A 16 9.98 14.33 -15.94
C ALA A 16 10.89 13.27 -15.32
N CYS A 17 12.14 13.21 -15.76
CA CYS A 17 13.15 12.31 -15.19
C CYS A 17 13.40 12.61 -13.71
N LEU A 18 13.60 13.88 -13.36
CA LEU A 18 13.79 14.29 -11.97
C LEU A 18 12.54 13.99 -11.13
N ALA A 19 11.34 14.28 -11.62
CA ALA A 19 10.10 13.98 -10.91
C ALA A 19 9.93 12.46 -10.68
N PHE A 20 10.29 11.64 -11.64
CA PHE A 20 10.28 10.18 -11.52
C PHE A 20 11.20 9.71 -10.39
N TRP A 21 12.44 10.18 -10.36
CA TRP A 21 13.38 9.80 -9.33
C TRP A 21 13.02 10.36 -7.95
N LEU A 22 12.53 11.61 -7.87
CA LEU A 22 12.04 12.17 -6.60
C LEU A 22 10.86 11.39 -6.03
N PHE A 23 10.01 10.82 -6.88
CA PHE A 23 8.88 10.03 -6.42
C PHE A 23 9.31 8.64 -5.95
N PHE A 24 10.08 7.90 -6.75
CA PHE A 24 10.44 6.52 -6.43
C PHE A 24 11.62 6.38 -5.48
N MET A 25 12.51 7.35 -5.45
CA MET A 25 13.70 7.35 -4.59
C MET A 25 13.71 8.50 -3.59
N GLY A 26 12.64 9.30 -3.54
CA GLY A 26 12.51 10.36 -2.55
C GLY A 26 12.44 9.80 -1.14
N SER A 27 13.14 10.47 -0.23
CA SER A 27 13.18 10.14 1.20
C SER A 27 13.33 11.40 2.04
N GLY A 28 13.04 11.27 3.33
CA GLY A 28 13.33 12.30 4.31
C GLY A 28 14.76 12.25 4.85
N PHE A 29 14.90 12.77 6.05
CA PHE A 29 16.18 12.87 6.75
C PHE A 29 16.45 11.68 7.70
N GLY A 30 15.72 10.57 7.59
CA GLY A 30 15.90 9.42 8.46
C GLY A 30 17.31 8.84 8.43
N PHE A 31 18.05 9.00 7.33
CA PHE A 31 19.44 8.55 7.24
C PHE A 31 20.36 9.22 8.28
N VAL A 32 20.01 10.40 8.78
CA VAL A 32 20.82 11.14 9.78
C VAL A 32 20.95 10.33 11.08
N TYR A 33 19.93 9.57 11.46
CA TYR A 33 19.95 8.74 12.67
C TYR A 33 20.98 7.60 12.59
N PHE A 34 21.38 7.21 11.40
CA PHE A 34 22.36 6.14 11.16
C PHE A 34 23.80 6.65 10.95
N LEU A 35 24.02 7.96 11.03
CA LEU A 35 25.37 8.56 10.87
C LEU A 35 26.11 8.77 12.20
N SER A 36 25.54 8.33 13.31
CA SER A 36 26.12 8.52 14.66
C SER A 36 27.39 7.68 14.89
N SER A 37 27.50 6.50 14.26
CA SER A 37 28.66 5.62 14.32
C SER A 37 28.74 4.73 13.08
N ALA A 38 29.91 4.09 12.86
CA ALA A 38 30.08 3.09 11.80
C ALA A 38 29.18 1.86 12.02
N GLU A 39 28.93 1.50 13.27
CA GLU A 39 28.06 0.38 13.64
C GLU A 39 26.59 0.72 13.32
N ALA A 40 26.13 1.92 13.66
CA ALA A 40 24.78 2.38 13.32
C ALA A 40 24.57 2.39 11.80
N PHE A 41 25.57 2.84 11.03
CA PHE A 41 25.50 2.81 9.58
C PHE A 41 25.49 1.37 9.02
N ALA A 42 26.33 0.47 9.53
CA ALA A 42 26.34 -0.92 9.15
C ALA A 42 25.04 -1.64 9.53
N GLY A 43 24.41 -1.23 10.63
CA GLY A 43 23.12 -1.72 11.12
C GLY A 43 21.98 -1.57 10.11
N ILE A 44 22.06 -0.59 9.17
CA ILE A 44 21.11 -0.45 8.07
C ILE A 44 21.00 -1.76 7.27
N PHE A 45 22.13 -2.43 7.03
CA PHE A 45 22.21 -3.60 6.16
C PHE A 45 22.02 -4.93 6.89
N THR A 46 21.96 -4.92 8.22
CA THR A 46 21.81 -6.13 9.06
C THR A 46 20.52 -6.13 9.89
N GLY A 47 19.95 -4.95 10.15
CA GLY A 47 18.72 -4.81 10.92
C GLY A 47 17.48 -5.24 10.13
N PHE A 48 16.56 -5.96 10.79
CA PHE A 48 15.30 -6.34 10.17
C PHE A 48 14.32 -5.17 10.19
N TYR A 49 13.88 -4.72 9.01
CA TYR A 49 12.97 -3.58 8.80
C TYR A 49 13.38 -2.25 9.45
N THR A 50 14.63 -2.09 9.88
CA THR A 50 15.14 -0.82 10.42
C THR A 50 16.01 -0.15 9.38
N THR A 51 15.44 0.79 8.65
CA THR A 51 16.08 1.46 7.51
C THR A 51 15.89 2.98 7.60
N PRO A 52 16.64 3.78 6.83
CA PRO A 52 16.47 5.23 6.78
C PRO A 52 15.09 5.72 6.36
N THR A 53 14.26 4.88 5.74
CA THR A 53 12.88 5.19 5.36
C THR A 53 11.84 4.51 6.26
N ASN A 54 12.27 3.59 7.13
CA ASN A 54 11.43 2.89 8.08
C ASN A 54 12.16 2.70 9.42
N TYR A 55 12.06 3.68 10.30
CA TYR A 55 12.64 3.64 11.65
C TYR A 55 11.61 4.14 12.66
N THR A 56 10.71 3.25 13.07
CA THR A 56 9.54 3.57 13.88
C THR A 56 9.88 4.14 15.26
N ALA A 57 11.02 3.75 15.86
CA ALA A 57 11.51 4.31 17.12
C ALA A 57 11.72 5.83 17.05
N GLU A 58 12.10 6.33 15.88
CA GLU A 58 12.26 7.75 15.59
C GLU A 58 11.10 8.35 14.80
N ASN A 59 9.97 7.63 14.74
CA ASN A 59 8.78 8.02 13.99
C ASN A 59 9.09 8.35 12.50
N ILE A 60 10.05 7.61 11.91
CA ILE A 60 10.31 7.59 10.48
C ILE A 60 9.49 6.45 9.87
N VAL A 61 8.51 6.79 9.06
CA VAL A 61 7.48 5.86 8.56
C VAL A 61 7.13 6.11 7.08
N TRP A 62 7.87 6.99 6.42
CA TRP A 62 7.72 7.26 4.98
C TRP A 62 8.61 6.28 4.21
N VAL A 63 8.09 5.09 4.03
CA VAL A 63 8.82 3.95 3.45
C VAL A 63 9.16 4.16 1.98
N ASN A 64 10.14 3.42 1.45
CA ASN A 64 10.42 3.50 0.01
C ASN A 64 9.28 2.87 -0.80
N PRO A 65 8.70 3.57 -1.79
CA PRO A 65 7.54 3.05 -2.53
C PRO A 65 7.84 1.82 -3.37
N ILE A 66 9.07 1.56 -3.77
CA ILE A 66 9.43 0.36 -4.56
C ILE A 66 9.48 -0.86 -3.67
N VAL A 67 10.40 -0.86 -2.70
CA VAL A 67 10.73 -2.08 -1.92
C VAL A 67 9.74 -2.36 -0.80
N ASP A 68 9.14 -1.32 -0.22
CA ASP A 68 8.26 -1.48 0.94
C ASP A 68 6.76 -1.38 0.59
N LEU A 69 6.40 -0.91 -0.62
CA LEU A 69 5.00 -0.73 -1.01
C LEU A 69 4.63 -1.53 -2.26
N LEU A 70 5.33 -1.31 -3.39
CA LEU A 70 4.93 -1.93 -4.66
C LEU A 70 5.27 -3.42 -4.74
N ILE A 71 6.45 -3.82 -4.24
CA ILE A 71 6.86 -5.22 -4.25
C ILE A 71 5.99 -6.07 -3.33
N PRO A 72 5.80 -5.72 -2.04
CA PRO A 72 5.01 -6.54 -1.13
C PRO A 72 3.49 -6.39 -1.33
N GLN A 73 3.00 -5.25 -1.83
CA GLN A 73 1.57 -4.95 -1.92
C GLN A 73 1.06 -4.98 -3.36
N ARG A 74 0.72 -6.16 -3.85
CA ARG A 74 0.23 -6.38 -5.22
C ARG A 74 -0.97 -5.51 -5.59
N ALA A 75 -1.92 -5.30 -4.68
CA ALA A 75 -3.08 -4.44 -4.91
C ALA A 75 -2.67 -2.99 -5.20
N THR A 76 -1.71 -2.44 -4.48
CA THR A 76 -1.18 -1.09 -4.71
C THR A 76 -0.46 -1.01 -6.06
N LEU A 77 0.35 -2.02 -6.40
CA LEU A 77 1.03 -2.08 -7.69
C LEU A 77 0.02 -2.07 -8.85
N PHE A 78 -0.99 -2.96 -8.83
CA PHE A 78 -2.04 -3.00 -9.85
C PHE A 78 -2.85 -1.71 -9.88
N GLY A 79 -3.21 -1.16 -8.72
CA GLY A 79 -3.90 0.12 -8.63
C GLY A 79 -3.14 1.26 -9.30
N TRP A 80 -1.81 1.34 -9.12
CA TRP A 80 -0.99 2.36 -9.76
C TRP A 80 -0.74 2.09 -11.25
N CYS A 81 -0.74 0.83 -11.68
CA CYS A 81 -0.71 0.48 -13.10
C CYS A 81 -1.94 1.02 -13.87
N VAL A 82 -3.09 1.16 -13.19
CA VAL A 82 -4.30 1.77 -13.74
C VAL A 82 -4.33 3.29 -13.48
N LEU A 83 -3.99 3.74 -12.27
CA LEU A 83 -4.09 5.14 -11.87
C LEU A 83 -3.17 6.06 -12.69
N PHE A 84 -1.91 5.69 -12.93
CA PHE A 84 -1.00 6.59 -13.65
C PHE A 84 -1.41 6.82 -15.11
N PRO A 85 -1.84 5.80 -15.88
CA PRO A 85 -2.48 6.04 -17.17
C PRO A 85 -3.76 6.86 -17.07
N ALA A 86 -4.58 6.64 -16.03
CA ALA A 86 -5.80 7.41 -15.82
C ALA A 86 -5.49 8.89 -15.59
N LEU A 87 -4.50 9.22 -14.75
CA LEU A 87 -4.06 10.61 -14.53
C LEU A 87 -3.52 11.26 -15.81
N TYR A 88 -2.83 10.50 -16.65
CA TYR A 88 -2.41 10.97 -17.96
C TYR A 88 -3.61 11.31 -18.85
N LEU A 89 -4.63 10.45 -18.86
CA LEU A 89 -5.86 10.70 -19.61
C LEU A 89 -6.67 11.87 -19.02
N VAL A 90 -6.74 11.98 -17.68
CA VAL A 90 -7.38 13.13 -17.00
C VAL A 90 -6.72 14.44 -17.40
N TRP A 91 -5.39 14.49 -17.43
CA TRP A 91 -4.67 15.69 -17.89
C TRP A 91 -5.04 16.07 -19.31
N ARG A 92 -4.97 15.13 -20.24
CA ARG A 92 -5.33 15.40 -21.65
C ARG A 92 -6.80 15.75 -21.83
N PHE A 93 -7.68 15.02 -21.16
CA PHE A 93 -9.13 15.26 -21.20
C PHE A 93 -9.49 16.66 -20.69
N CYS A 94 -8.96 17.02 -19.53
CA CYS A 94 -9.32 18.25 -18.84
C CYS A 94 -8.48 19.45 -19.29
N MET A 95 -7.14 19.31 -19.27
CA MET A 95 -6.22 20.44 -19.45
C MET A 95 -5.88 20.70 -20.92
N GLU A 96 -5.98 19.69 -21.79
CA GLU A 96 -5.72 19.78 -23.23
C GLU A 96 -7.00 19.71 -24.08
N GLU A 97 -8.15 19.61 -23.44
CA GLU A 97 -9.48 19.68 -24.05
C GLU A 97 -9.81 18.52 -25.00
N GLU A 98 -9.13 17.39 -24.84
CA GLU A 98 -9.42 16.19 -25.61
C GLU A 98 -10.66 15.47 -25.06
N THR A 99 -11.81 16.08 -25.19
CA THR A 99 -13.05 15.63 -24.53
C THR A 99 -13.48 14.22 -24.91
N ARG A 100 -13.06 13.69 -26.06
CA ARG A 100 -13.36 12.32 -26.50
C ARG A 100 -12.69 11.24 -25.62
N LEU A 101 -11.63 11.60 -24.89
CA LEU A 101 -10.87 10.68 -24.04
C LEU A 101 -11.66 10.20 -22.84
N TRP A 102 -12.78 10.82 -22.46
CA TRP A 102 -13.61 10.38 -21.35
C TRP A 102 -14.00 8.89 -21.45
N ARG A 103 -14.24 8.39 -22.68
CA ARG A 103 -14.63 6.98 -22.91
C ARG A 103 -13.52 6.00 -22.55
N TYR A 104 -12.29 6.32 -22.98
CA TYR A 104 -11.12 5.49 -22.67
C TYR A 104 -10.76 5.59 -21.18
N LEU A 105 -10.90 6.78 -20.59
CA LEU A 105 -10.72 6.98 -19.16
C LEU A 105 -11.73 6.15 -18.38
N ALA A 106 -13.03 6.23 -18.70
CA ALA A 106 -14.06 5.46 -18.04
C ALA A 106 -13.78 3.96 -18.14
N LEU A 107 -13.54 3.42 -19.35
CA LEU A 107 -13.26 2.01 -19.56
C LEU A 107 -12.04 1.53 -18.76
N LEU A 108 -10.97 2.33 -18.71
CA LEU A 108 -9.73 1.99 -17.99
C LEU A 108 -9.96 1.87 -16.48
N VAL A 109 -10.79 2.76 -15.91
CA VAL A 109 -10.91 2.86 -14.44
C VAL A 109 -12.10 2.10 -13.87
N LEU A 110 -12.94 1.47 -14.69
CA LEU A 110 -14.08 0.68 -14.19
C LEU A 110 -13.67 -0.33 -13.10
N PRO A 111 -12.63 -1.17 -13.26
CA PRO A 111 -12.28 -2.17 -12.26
C PRO A 111 -11.46 -1.59 -11.08
N LEU A 112 -11.15 -0.31 -11.07
CA LEU A 112 -10.21 0.27 -10.12
C LEU A 112 -10.62 0.12 -8.64
N PRO A 113 -11.91 0.27 -8.25
CA PRO A 113 -12.34 0.06 -6.86
C PRO A 113 -12.11 -1.36 -6.37
N LEU A 114 -12.32 -2.37 -7.23
CA LEU A 114 -12.07 -3.78 -6.89
C LEU A 114 -10.58 -4.11 -6.79
N MET A 115 -9.75 -3.39 -7.54
CA MET A 115 -8.30 -3.57 -7.52
C MET A 115 -7.64 -2.83 -6.37
N HIS A 116 -8.01 -1.56 -6.15
CA HIS A 116 -7.39 -0.70 -5.15
C HIS A 116 -8.25 0.54 -4.84
N THR A 117 -9.02 0.47 -3.78
CA THR A 117 -9.97 1.53 -3.36
C THR A 117 -9.32 2.89 -3.11
N HIS A 118 -8.09 2.91 -2.56
CA HIS A 118 -7.35 4.17 -2.35
C HIS A 118 -7.01 4.87 -3.66
N SER A 119 -6.63 4.12 -4.71
CA SER A 119 -6.40 4.70 -6.04
C SER A 119 -7.69 5.24 -6.66
N ALA A 120 -8.81 4.55 -6.46
CA ALA A 120 -10.12 5.05 -6.92
C ALA A 120 -10.49 6.35 -6.21
N LEU A 121 -10.35 6.42 -4.89
CA LEU A 121 -10.62 7.63 -4.10
C LEU A 121 -9.70 8.79 -4.52
N ALA A 122 -8.40 8.54 -4.68
CA ALA A 122 -7.45 9.55 -5.16
C ALA A 122 -7.85 10.09 -6.54
N LEU A 123 -8.26 9.20 -7.46
CA LEU A 123 -8.73 9.61 -8.78
C LEU A 123 -10.00 10.47 -8.70
N VAL A 124 -10.97 10.13 -7.83
CA VAL A 124 -12.18 10.93 -7.61
C VAL A 124 -11.82 12.35 -7.19
N LEU A 125 -10.95 12.51 -6.18
CA LEU A 125 -10.56 13.82 -5.66
C LEU A 125 -9.82 14.67 -6.71
N ILE A 126 -8.97 14.05 -7.51
CA ILE A 126 -8.28 14.72 -8.62
C ILE A 126 -9.28 15.10 -9.73
N CYS A 127 -10.20 14.21 -10.08
CA CYS A 127 -11.24 14.49 -11.06
C CYS A 127 -12.20 15.60 -10.58
N LEU A 128 -12.52 15.66 -9.28
CA LEU A 128 -13.30 16.76 -8.71
C LEU A 128 -12.59 18.10 -8.87
N ALA A 129 -11.30 18.18 -8.53
CA ALA A 129 -10.51 19.41 -8.74
C ALA A 129 -10.44 19.82 -10.23
N CYS A 130 -10.25 18.84 -11.13
CA CYS A 130 -10.26 19.06 -12.58
C CYS A 130 -11.65 19.46 -13.10
N GLY A 131 -12.72 18.90 -12.53
CA GLY A 131 -14.11 19.29 -12.82
C GLY A 131 -14.39 20.73 -12.40
N VAL A 132 -13.95 21.13 -11.21
CA VAL A 132 -14.04 22.53 -10.75
C VAL A 132 -13.24 23.45 -11.67
N TYR A 133 -12.03 23.07 -12.06
CA TYR A 133 -11.27 23.82 -13.08
C TYR A 133 -12.08 24.01 -14.37
N THR A 134 -12.72 22.95 -14.85
CA THR A 134 -13.52 23.00 -16.07
C THR A 134 -14.70 23.97 -15.91
N LEU A 135 -15.40 23.94 -14.77
CA LEU A 135 -16.53 24.84 -14.50
C LEU A 135 -16.13 26.29 -14.34
N VAL A 136 -14.94 26.57 -13.82
CA VAL A 136 -14.45 27.94 -13.56
C VAL A 136 -13.73 28.53 -14.75
N CYS A 137 -12.88 27.75 -15.41
CA CYS A 137 -11.90 28.23 -16.40
C CYS A 137 -12.30 27.92 -17.86
N ARG A 138 -13.40 27.17 -18.10
CA ARG A 138 -13.81 26.77 -19.46
C ARG A 138 -15.21 27.26 -19.80
N PRO A 139 -15.53 27.38 -21.10
CA PRO A 139 -16.91 27.69 -21.53
C PRO A 139 -17.87 26.58 -21.06
N ARG A 140 -18.96 26.97 -20.43
CA ARG A 140 -19.99 26.04 -19.91
C ARG A 140 -20.92 25.52 -21.01
N THR A 141 -20.34 25.01 -22.09
CA THR A 141 -21.10 24.45 -23.22
C THR A 141 -21.42 22.99 -23.00
N LYS A 142 -22.46 22.48 -23.66
CA LYS A 142 -22.81 21.05 -23.64
C LYS A 142 -21.63 20.18 -24.11
N ALA A 143 -20.85 20.64 -25.10
CA ALA A 143 -19.70 19.93 -25.64
C ALA A 143 -18.58 19.72 -24.57
N VAL A 144 -18.44 20.65 -23.64
CA VAL A 144 -17.45 20.59 -22.55
C VAL A 144 -18.00 19.83 -21.33
N LEU A 145 -19.25 20.04 -20.95
CA LEU A 145 -19.80 19.48 -19.70
C LEU A 145 -20.37 18.08 -19.86
N ALA A 146 -20.97 17.72 -21.00
CA ALA A 146 -21.55 16.40 -21.19
C ALA A 146 -20.54 15.24 -21.05
N PRO A 147 -19.31 15.34 -21.55
CA PRO A 147 -18.28 14.31 -21.32
C PRO A 147 -18.00 14.04 -19.85
N TRP A 148 -17.94 15.07 -19.00
CA TRP A 148 -17.82 14.94 -17.56
C TRP A 148 -19.04 14.25 -16.93
N GLY A 149 -20.25 14.64 -17.36
CA GLY A 149 -21.50 14.03 -16.89
C GLY A 149 -21.56 12.53 -17.25
N TRP A 150 -21.21 12.17 -18.47
CA TRP A 150 -21.17 10.77 -18.90
C TRP A 150 -20.09 9.97 -18.16
N PHE A 151 -18.89 10.52 -17.98
CA PHE A 151 -17.83 9.88 -17.20
C PHE A 151 -18.28 9.63 -15.77
N ALA A 152 -18.82 10.65 -15.09
CA ALA A 152 -19.29 10.52 -13.71
C ALA A 152 -20.45 9.53 -13.59
N LEU A 153 -21.40 9.53 -14.55
CA LEU A 153 -22.52 8.59 -14.55
C LEU A 153 -22.05 7.14 -14.71
N VAL A 154 -21.23 6.86 -15.71
CA VAL A 154 -20.77 5.50 -16.00
C VAL A 154 -19.93 4.94 -14.85
N CYS A 155 -18.91 5.71 -14.41
CA CYS A 155 -18.06 5.27 -13.30
C CYS A 155 -18.83 5.23 -11.99
N GLY A 156 -19.68 6.22 -11.71
CA GLY A 156 -20.45 6.29 -10.46
C GLY A 156 -21.40 5.10 -10.29
N VAL A 157 -22.13 4.73 -11.34
CA VAL A 157 -23.06 3.57 -11.28
C VAL A 157 -22.28 2.26 -11.08
N VAL A 158 -21.23 2.01 -11.87
CA VAL A 158 -20.47 0.76 -11.77
C VAL A 158 -19.74 0.69 -10.44
N TRP A 159 -19.06 1.73 -10.02
CA TRP A 159 -18.33 1.76 -8.75
C TRP A 159 -19.25 1.65 -7.53
N LEU A 160 -20.45 2.22 -7.58
CA LEU A 160 -21.43 2.03 -6.50
C LEU A 160 -21.81 0.55 -6.34
N VAL A 161 -22.03 -0.16 -7.45
CA VAL A 161 -22.34 -1.59 -7.43
C VAL A 161 -21.16 -2.42 -6.92
N GLU A 162 -19.95 -2.13 -7.42
CA GLU A 162 -18.73 -2.84 -7.00
C GLU A 162 -18.42 -2.63 -5.52
N MET A 163 -18.52 -1.40 -5.03
CA MET A 163 -18.20 -1.06 -3.64
C MET A 163 -19.31 -1.45 -2.67
N TRP A 164 -20.53 -1.69 -3.14
CA TRP A 164 -21.65 -2.02 -2.25
C TRP A 164 -21.37 -3.25 -1.41
N ASN A 165 -20.93 -4.34 -2.03
CA ASN A 165 -20.66 -5.60 -1.34
C ASN A 165 -19.26 -5.67 -0.72
N THR A 166 -18.27 -4.95 -1.26
CA THR A 166 -16.87 -5.06 -0.85
C THR A 166 -16.45 -4.04 0.22
N VAL A 167 -17.12 -2.88 0.27
CA VAL A 167 -16.78 -1.81 1.22
C VAL A 167 -17.95 -1.50 2.14
N PHE A 168 -19.13 -1.21 1.56
CA PHE A 168 -20.26 -0.74 2.37
C PHE A 168 -20.91 -1.85 3.20
N ALA A 169 -21.10 -3.05 2.66
CA ALA A 169 -21.68 -4.17 3.41
C ALA A 169 -20.76 -4.64 4.54
N GLN A 170 -19.45 -4.70 4.32
CA GLN A 170 -18.47 -5.09 5.33
C GLN A 170 -18.35 -4.07 6.46
N SER A 171 -18.47 -2.77 6.17
CA SER A 171 -18.40 -1.72 7.20
C SER A 171 -19.61 -1.69 8.15
N LEU A 172 -20.69 -2.39 7.83
CA LEU A 172 -21.90 -2.47 8.68
C LEU A 172 -21.75 -3.48 9.83
N ASP A 173 -20.80 -4.41 9.76
CA ASP A 173 -20.60 -5.48 10.77
C ASP A 173 -19.82 -5.04 12.02
N GLY A 174 -19.80 -3.75 12.33
CA GLY A 174 -19.30 -3.22 13.62
C GLY A 174 -17.82 -2.88 13.67
N GLN A 175 -17.09 -3.04 12.59
CA GLN A 175 -15.73 -2.51 12.49
C GLN A 175 -15.80 -1.06 11.96
N HIS A 176 -15.34 -0.09 12.75
CA HIS A 176 -15.32 1.32 12.36
C HIS A 176 -14.29 1.57 11.25
N MET A 177 -14.67 1.24 10.00
CA MET A 177 -13.85 1.45 8.81
C MET A 177 -13.60 2.94 8.55
N LEU A 178 -14.52 3.82 8.95
CA LEU A 178 -14.42 5.26 8.76
C LEU A 178 -14.37 5.96 10.12
N ARG A 179 -13.27 6.62 10.43
CA ARG A 179 -13.12 7.38 11.67
C ARG A 179 -12.34 8.69 11.46
N LEU A 180 -12.62 9.66 12.31
CA LEU A 180 -11.82 10.88 12.38
C LEU A 180 -10.52 10.58 13.14
N HIS A 181 -9.41 11.02 12.59
CA HIS A 181 -8.08 10.89 13.17
C HIS A 181 -7.22 12.06 12.70
N LEU A 182 -6.47 12.68 13.58
CA LEU A 182 -5.64 13.83 13.22
C LEU A 182 -4.22 13.39 12.92
N ASN A 183 -3.69 13.85 11.80
CA ASN A 183 -2.29 13.74 11.40
C ASN A 183 -1.80 12.29 11.23
N TRP A 184 -2.50 11.54 10.38
CA TRP A 184 -2.10 10.21 9.92
C TRP A 184 -1.51 9.35 11.06
N ILE A 185 -0.32 8.75 10.88
CA ILE A 185 0.35 7.88 11.89
C ILE A 185 1.08 8.67 12.99
N ASN A 186 1.28 9.97 12.81
CA ASN A 186 1.87 10.85 13.82
C ASN A 186 0.91 11.17 14.96
N GLY A 187 -0.39 11.17 14.67
CA GLY A 187 -1.43 11.35 15.67
C GLY A 187 -1.61 10.12 16.55
N GLN A 188 -2.04 10.35 17.79
CA GLN A 188 -2.38 9.32 18.74
C GLN A 188 -3.89 9.37 19.05
N ASP A 189 -4.44 8.29 19.58
CA ASP A 189 -5.89 8.18 19.84
C ASP A 189 -6.37 9.16 20.92
N ASP A 190 -5.47 9.66 21.76
CA ASP A 190 -5.75 10.71 22.76
C ASP A 190 -5.72 12.14 22.17
N GLY A 191 -5.49 12.28 20.87
CA GLY A 191 -5.41 13.55 20.15
C GLY A 191 -4.05 14.25 20.25
N THR A 192 -3.06 13.65 20.91
CA THR A 192 -1.69 14.17 20.93
C THR A 192 -0.92 13.80 19.66
N LEU A 193 0.20 14.45 19.42
CA LEU A 193 1.11 14.15 18.31
C LEU A 193 2.42 13.60 18.85
N LYS A 194 2.97 12.57 18.20
CA LYS A 194 4.32 12.04 18.52
C LYS A 194 5.41 13.07 18.24
N ASP A 195 5.30 13.75 17.12
CA ASP A 195 6.18 14.85 16.71
C ASP A 195 5.36 16.10 16.38
N ASN A 196 6.03 17.27 16.40
CA ASN A 196 5.42 18.46 15.80
C ASN A 196 5.02 18.19 14.34
N TYR A 197 3.83 18.64 13.95
CA TYR A 197 3.23 18.39 12.65
C TYR A 197 4.19 18.64 11.45
N PHE A 198 4.82 19.80 11.42
CA PHE A 198 5.74 20.17 10.32
C PHE A 198 7.04 19.38 10.38
N TRP A 199 7.56 19.16 11.59
CA TRP A 199 8.78 18.38 11.78
C TRP A 199 8.60 16.93 11.35
N PHE A 200 7.44 16.33 11.62
CA PHE A 200 7.12 14.99 11.17
C PHE A 200 7.26 14.86 9.64
N TYR A 201 6.66 15.77 8.87
CA TYR A 201 6.78 15.73 7.42
C TYR A 201 8.16 16.11 6.91
N ILE A 202 8.86 17.04 7.57
CA ILE A 202 10.24 17.40 7.20
C ILE A 202 11.15 16.19 7.33
N LYS A 203 11.12 15.47 8.45
CA LYS A 203 12.01 14.32 8.66
C LYS A 203 11.62 13.10 7.81
N ASN A 204 10.34 12.95 7.46
CA ASN A 204 9.82 11.83 6.68
C ASN A 204 9.91 12.02 5.17
N ILE A 205 9.60 13.21 4.64
CA ILE A 205 9.58 13.51 3.20
C ILE A 205 10.76 14.37 2.75
N GLY A 206 11.32 15.14 3.68
CA GLY A 206 12.55 15.89 3.46
C GLY A 206 12.41 17.07 2.49
N LEU A 207 13.37 17.15 1.56
CA LEU A 207 13.51 18.28 0.64
C LEU A 207 12.26 18.53 -0.20
N VAL A 208 11.57 17.49 -0.63
CA VAL A 208 10.34 17.62 -1.44
C VAL A 208 9.28 18.38 -0.64
N TYR A 209 9.07 18.04 0.63
CA TYR A 209 8.10 18.73 1.48
C TYR A 209 8.47 20.21 1.71
N LEU A 210 9.74 20.49 2.00
CA LEU A 210 10.23 21.84 2.19
C LEU A 210 10.04 22.75 0.97
N LEU A 211 10.11 22.17 -0.22
CA LEU A 211 9.99 22.92 -1.48
C LEU A 211 8.58 22.97 -2.05
N LEU A 212 7.56 22.33 -1.42
CA LEU A 212 6.21 22.31 -1.96
C LEU A 212 5.60 23.69 -2.10
N ILE A 213 5.74 24.56 -1.10
CA ILE A 213 5.17 25.91 -1.13
C ILE A 213 5.78 26.75 -2.27
N PRO A 214 7.10 26.93 -2.35
CA PRO A 214 7.69 27.68 -3.47
C PRO A 214 7.41 27.00 -4.82
N ALA A 215 7.35 25.65 -4.89
CA ALA A 215 7.03 24.93 -6.11
C ALA A 215 5.59 25.18 -6.56
N PHE A 216 4.64 25.26 -5.65
CA PHE A 216 3.26 25.60 -5.96
C PHE A 216 3.12 26.98 -6.57
N PHE A 217 3.79 27.98 -6.00
CA PHE A 217 3.74 29.34 -6.56
C PHE A 217 4.51 29.47 -7.88
N HIS A 218 5.54 28.65 -8.09
CA HIS A 218 6.28 28.59 -9.36
C HIS A 218 5.48 27.89 -10.48
N ALA A 219 4.61 26.97 -10.14
CA ALA A 219 3.88 26.11 -11.07
C ALA A 219 2.92 26.91 -11.99
N LYS A 220 2.70 26.42 -13.21
CA LYS A 220 1.70 26.97 -14.13
C LYS A 220 0.27 26.76 -13.61
N PRO A 221 -0.70 27.61 -13.98
CA PRO A 221 -2.07 27.51 -13.49
C PRO A 221 -2.70 26.11 -13.63
N LYS A 222 -2.54 25.45 -14.78
CA LYS A 222 -3.07 24.09 -15.00
C LYS A 222 -2.44 23.05 -14.04
N GLN A 223 -1.16 23.19 -13.75
CA GLN A 223 -0.43 22.32 -12.79
C GLN A 223 -0.92 22.56 -11.36
N ARG A 224 -1.21 23.82 -10.98
CA ARG A 224 -1.77 24.14 -9.66
C ARG A 224 -3.15 23.53 -9.47
N TRP A 225 -3.99 23.55 -10.51
CA TRP A 225 -5.30 22.92 -10.46
C TRP A 225 -5.22 21.39 -10.32
N LEU A 226 -4.31 20.75 -11.04
CA LEU A 226 -4.05 19.31 -10.85
C LEU A 226 -3.58 19.02 -9.43
N TYR A 227 -2.64 19.82 -8.90
CA TYR A 227 -2.15 19.70 -7.53
C TYR A 227 -3.22 20.04 -6.49
N GLY A 228 -4.24 20.82 -6.83
CA GLY A 228 -5.42 21.05 -5.99
C GLY A 228 -6.14 19.75 -5.62
N GLY A 229 -6.19 18.78 -6.53
CA GLY A 229 -6.65 17.42 -6.23
C GLY A 229 -5.74 16.70 -5.24
N GLY A 230 -4.43 16.90 -5.35
CA GLY A 230 -3.46 16.40 -4.35
C GLY A 230 -3.64 17.03 -2.97
N LEU A 231 -3.92 18.33 -2.90
CA LEU A 231 -4.24 18.99 -1.61
C LEU A 231 -5.53 18.44 -1.00
N ALA A 232 -6.54 18.15 -1.81
CA ALA A 232 -7.76 17.51 -1.32
C ALA A 232 -7.46 16.11 -0.75
N ILE A 233 -6.58 15.34 -1.41
CA ILE A 233 -6.10 14.05 -0.91
C ILE A 233 -5.38 14.23 0.43
N LEU A 234 -4.44 15.17 0.54
CA LEU A 234 -3.72 15.45 1.77
C LEU A 234 -4.69 15.74 2.91
N VAL A 235 -5.59 16.72 2.71
CA VAL A 235 -6.56 17.11 3.74
C VAL A 235 -7.41 15.93 4.16
N LEU A 236 -7.91 15.14 3.21
CA LEU A 236 -8.72 13.98 3.54
C LEU A 236 -7.94 12.93 4.33
N ALA A 237 -6.72 12.58 3.89
CA ALA A 237 -5.88 11.58 4.54
C ALA A 237 -5.37 12.00 5.92
N GLU A 238 -5.29 13.31 6.20
CA GLU A 238 -4.91 13.86 7.50
C GLU A 238 -6.01 13.75 8.56
N PHE A 239 -7.27 13.78 8.14
CA PHE A 239 -8.40 13.85 9.07
C PHE A 239 -9.28 12.61 9.06
N VAL A 240 -9.19 11.75 8.05
CA VAL A 240 -10.07 10.60 7.90
C VAL A 240 -9.25 9.34 7.64
N VAL A 241 -9.51 8.31 8.44
CA VAL A 241 -9.02 6.95 8.23
C VAL A 241 -10.14 6.11 7.65
N PHE A 242 -9.84 5.34 6.60
CA PHE A 242 -10.81 4.57 5.81
C PHE A 242 -10.82 3.08 6.13
N GLN A 243 -9.98 2.66 7.05
CA GLN A 243 -9.81 1.26 7.41
C GLN A 243 -9.18 1.14 8.81
N PRO A 244 -9.19 -0.04 9.44
CA PRO A 244 -8.65 -0.22 10.79
C PRO A 244 -7.19 0.21 10.95
N ASN A 245 -6.37 0.00 9.90
CA ASN A 245 -4.95 0.39 9.93
C ASN A 245 -4.74 1.84 9.46
N ASN A 246 -4.42 2.74 10.39
CA ASN A 246 -4.12 4.16 10.09
C ASN A 246 -2.97 4.31 9.08
N TYR A 247 -2.00 3.40 9.11
CA TYR A 247 -0.82 3.46 8.26
C TYR A 247 -1.18 3.45 6.77
N ASP A 248 -2.23 2.77 6.39
CA ASP A 248 -2.64 2.56 5.00
C ASP A 248 -3.11 3.84 4.27
N ASN A 249 -3.37 4.92 4.99
CA ASN A 249 -3.55 6.24 4.37
C ASN A 249 -2.30 6.71 3.60
N ASN A 250 -1.14 6.08 3.82
CA ASN A 250 0.07 6.33 3.03
C ASN A 250 -0.19 6.17 1.53
N LYS A 251 -1.04 5.21 1.13
CA LYS A 251 -1.41 4.95 -0.27
C LYS A 251 -2.08 6.15 -0.94
N LEU A 252 -2.83 6.95 -0.18
CA LEU A 252 -3.37 8.25 -0.62
C LEU A 252 -2.27 9.32 -0.61
N LEU A 253 -1.52 9.41 0.48
CA LEU A 253 -0.47 10.42 0.64
C LEU A 253 0.64 10.29 -0.42
N TYR A 254 0.94 9.08 -0.92
CA TYR A 254 1.87 8.90 -2.05
C TYR A 254 1.33 9.52 -3.34
N ILE A 255 0.02 9.57 -3.57
CA ILE A 255 -0.51 10.23 -4.78
C ILE A 255 -0.43 11.75 -4.66
N TRP A 256 -0.70 12.32 -3.47
CA TRP A 256 -0.39 13.72 -3.20
C TRP A 256 1.10 14.03 -3.41
N HIS A 257 1.98 13.19 -2.87
CA HIS A 257 3.43 13.31 -3.01
C HIS A 257 3.89 13.24 -4.46
N LEU A 258 3.32 12.32 -5.25
CA LEU A 258 3.57 12.23 -6.69
C LEU A 258 3.35 13.57 -7.39
N LEU A 259 2.19 14.19 -7.13
CA LEU A 259 1.87 15.50 -7.72
C LEU A 259 2.81 16.60 -7.19
N GLY A 260 3.20 16.54 -5.93
CA GLY A 260 4.23 17.41 -5.35
C GLY A 260 5.60 17.27 -6.01
N CYS A 261 6.05 16.03 -6.28
CA CYS A 261 7.29 15.75 -6.99
C CYS A 261 7.32 16.37 -8.41
N LEU A 262 6.17 16.42 -9.12
CA LEU A 262 6.06 17.11 -10.40
C LEU A 262 6.39 18.59 -10.25
N LEU A 263 5.81 19.26 -9.26
CA LEU A 263 6.02 20.69 -9.04
C LEU A 263 7.45 20.99 -8.61
N VAL A 264 7.98 20.23 -7.65
CA VAL A 264 9.34 20.41 -7.10
C VAL A 264 10.39 20.15 -8.16
N ALA A 265 10.24 19.11 -8.98
CA ALA A 265 11.16 18.86 -10.11
C ALA A 265 11.16 20.02 -11.11
N SER A 266 10.00 20.60 -11.41
CA SER A 266 9.92 21.79 -12.26
C SER A 266 10.65 23.00 -11.64
N LEU A 267 10.41 23.27 -10.36
CA LEU A 267 11.07 24.35 -9.62
C LEU A 267 12.59 24.19 -9.64
N LEU A 268 13.11 23.04 -9.22
CA LEU A 268 14.55 22.78 -9.14
C LEU A 268 15.22 22.92 -10.50
N MET A 269 14.68 22.31 -11.54
CA MET A 269 15.24 22.39 -12.88
C MET A 269 15.25 23.85 -13.41
N ASP A 270 14.19 24.62 -13.15
CA ASP A 270 14.12 26.01 -13.58
C ASP A 270 15.04 26.92 -12.76
N TRP A 271 15.20 26.67 -11.45
CA TRP A 271 16.13 27.42 -10.60
C TRP A 271 17.57 27.20 -11.03
N PHE A 272 17.98 25.94 -11.16
CA PHE A 272 19.37 25.62 -11.53
C PHE A 272 19.67 25.98 -12.98
N SER A 273 18.68 26.03 -13.88
CA SER A 273 18.88 26.50 -15.25
C SER A 273 19.37 27.97 -15.31
N LYS A 274 19.06 28.79 -14.31
CA LYS A 274 19.49 30.20 -14.20
C LYS A 274 20.93 30.34 -13.77
N VAL A 275 21.55 29.31 -13.21
CA VAL A 275 22.96 29.31 -12.83
C VAL A 275 23.82 29.20 -14.10
N ARG A 276 24.56 30.28 -14.44
CA ARG A 276 25.32 30.34 -15.69
C ARG A 276 26.49 29.35 -15.74
N ALA A 277 27.22 29.20 -14.62
CA ALA A 277 28.33 28.26 -14.55
C ALA A 277 27.84 26.80 -14.45
N ILE A 278 28.06 26.01 -15.49
CA ILE A 278 27.65 24.61 -15.60
C ILE A 278 28.07 23.75 -14.40
N PRO A 279 29.36 23.84 -13.92
CA PRO A 279 29.77 23.01 -12.77
C PRO A 279 28.96 23.29 -11.49
N TRP A 280 28.70 24.56 -11.18
CA TRP A 280 27.92 24.94 -10.00
C TRP A 280 26.44 24.56 -10.14
N ARG A 281 25.90 24.65 -11.34
CA ARG A 281 24.54 24.16 -11.65
C ARG A 281 24.43 22.66 -11.41
N ALA A 282 25.37 21.89 -11.94
CA ALA A 282 25.39 20.45 -11.78
C ALA A 282 25.58 20.06 -10.31
N LEU A 283 26.57 20.67 -9.62
CA LEU A 283 26.84 20.41 -8.21
C LEU A 283 25.62 20.69 -7.33
N GLY A 284 24.94 21.83 -7.53
CA GLY A 284 23.76 22.18 -6.75
C GLY A 284 22.60 21.21 -6.97
N LEU A 285 22.35 20.81 -8.23
CA LEU A 285 21.31 19.82 -8.53
C LEU A 285 21.66 18.43 -7.96
N CYS A 286 22.91 18.00 -8.11
CA CYS A 286 23.37 16.74 -7.52
C CYS A 286 23.26 16.73 -5.98
N LEU A 287 23.57 17.85 -5.32
CA LEU A 287 23.41 17.97 -3.87
C LEU A 287 21.94 17.87 -3.45
N CYS A 288 21.04 18.54 -4.17
CA CYS A 288 19.61 18.41 -3.91
C CYS A 288 19.11 16.97 -4.13
N CYS A 289 19.54 16.31 -5.20
CA CYS A 289 19.23 14.92 -5.45
C CYS A 289 19.77 13.99 -4.36
N PHE A 290 21.03 14.21 -3.95
CA PHE A 290 21.63 13.44 -2.87
C PHE A 290 20.83 13.58 -1.57
N ILE A 291 20.55 14.80 -1.13
CA ILE A 291 19.77 15.05 0.09
C ILE A 291 18.36 14.42 0.01
N ALA A 292 17.72 14.50 -1.16
CA ALA A 292 16.36 14.02 -1.32
C ALA A 292 16.25 12.50 -1.47
N MET A 293 17.31 11.80 -1.87
CA MET A 293 17.23 10.39 -2.27
C MET A 293 18.13 9.45 -1.44
N PHE A 294 19.08 9.98 -0.68
CA PHE A 294 20.12 9.18 -0.03
C PHE A 294 19.53 8.12 0.91
N GLY A 295 18.53 8.47 1.72
CA GLY A 295 17.87 7.51 2.60
C GLY A 295 17.25 6.35 1.81
N SER A 296 16.55 6.62 0.71
CA SER A 296 15.98 5.58 -0.14
C SER A 296 17.04 4.74 -0.85
N VAL A 297 18.16 5.33 -1.26
CA VAL A 297 19.27 4.57 -1.86
C VAL A 297 19.82 3.55 -0.87
N LEU A 298 20.00 3.95 0.40
CA LEU A 298 20.44 3.05 1.45
C LEU A 298 19.39 1.93 1.72
N THR A 299 18.11 2.29 1.79
CA THR A 299 17.01 1.32 1.98
C THR A 299 16.96 0.31 0.85
N VAL A 300 16.99 0.76 -0.41
CA VAL A 300 16.99 -0.14 -1.59
C VAL A 300 18.26 -1.00 -1.60
N GLY A 301 19.42 -0.43 -1.24
CA GLY A 301 20.68 -1.17 -1.12
C GLY A 301 20.58 -2.28 -0.07
N ARG A 302 19.96 -1.99 1.09
CA ARG A 302 19.69 -2.99 2.12
C ARG A 302 18.80 -4.12 1.59
N GLU A 303 17.69 -3.79 0.95
CA GLU A 303 16.77 -4.80 0.40
C GLU A 303 17.42 -5.65 -0.70
N ALA A 304 18.27 -5.05 -1.53
CA ALA A 304 19.01 -5.78 -2.58
C ALA A 304 20.06 -6.76 -2.02
N LEU A 305 20.51 -6.55 -0.77
CA LEU A 305 21.45 -7.43 -0.08
C LEU A 305 20.74 -8.40 0.90
N SER A 306 19.45 -8.24 1.10
CA SER A 306 18.68 -9.08 2.02
C SER A 306 18.26 -10.37 1.35
N ASP A 307 18.25 -11.44 2.15
CA ASP A 307 17.78 -12.76 1.74
C ASP A 307 16.65 -13.18 2.68
N TYR A 308 15.47 -13.46 2.10
CA TYR A 308 14.27 -13.81 2.84
C TYR A 308 13.75 -15.17 2.39
N TRP A 309 13.81 -16.14 3.28
CA TRP A 309 13.15 -17.43 3.09
C TRP A 309 11.70 -17.31 3.54
N GLN A 310 10.76 -17.51 2.62
CA GLN A 310 9.33 -17.55 2.94
C GLN A 310 8.88 -18.92 3.35
N TRP A 311 9.40 -19.97 2.70
CA TRP A 311 9.14 -21.36 2.98
C TRP A 311 10.43 -22.16 2.98
N SER A 312 10.53 -23.13 3.90
CA SER A 312 11.61 -24.09 3.93
C SER A 312 11.40 -25.18 2.86
N ALA A 313 12.42 -25.98 2.63
CA ALA A 313 12.28 -27.16 1.75
C ALA A 313 11.25 -28.16 2.31
N ASP A 314 11.13 -28.25 3.63
CA ASP A 314 10.15 -29.12 4.30
C ASP A 314 8.71 -28.58 4.12
N ASP A 315 8.50 -27.26 4.14
CA ASP A 315 7.20 -26.65 3.86
C ASP A 315 6.75 -26.93 2.42
N ILE A 316 7.68 -26.84 1.46
CA ILE A 316 7.41 -27.13 0.06
C ILE A 316 7.08 -28.63 -0.10
N ALA A 317 7.88 -29.52 0.49
CA ALA A 317 7.62 -30.95 0.41
C ALA A 317 6.29 -31.35 1.07
N MET A 318 5.91 -30.68 2.16
CA MET A 318 4.60 -30.87 2.80
C MET A 318 3.47 -30.42 1.87
N ALA A 319 3.62 -29.25 1.22
CA ALA A 319 2.62 -28.72 0.32
C ALA A 319 2.43 -29.61 -0.92
N ASP A 320 3.53 -30.11 -1.51
CA ASP A 320 3.49 -31.06 -2.64
C ASP A 320 2.76 -32.36 -2.23
N TYR A 321 3.07 -32.89 -1.03
CA TYR A 321 2.38 -34.08 -0.52
C TYR A 321 0.88 -33.85 -0.32
N ILE A 322 0.49 -32.68 0.22
CA ILE A 322 -0.91 -32.30 0.40
C ILE A 322 -1.60 -32.19 -0.96
N ASP A 323 -0.95 -31.57 -1.95
CA ASP A 323 -1.53 -31.40 -3.28
C ASP A 323 -1.79 -32.75 -3.98
N ASP A 324 -0.86 -33.68 -3.84
CA ASP A 324 -0.94 -35.01 -4.44
C ASP A 324 -1.94 -35.96 -3.74
N ASN A 325 -2.17 -35.81 -2.41
CA ASN A 325 -2.81 -36.83 -1.60
C ASN A 325 -4.08 -36.38 -0.85
N ALA A 326 -4.34 -35.07 -0.73
CA ALA A 326 -5.54 -34.56 -0.09
C ALA A 326 -6.61 -34.20 -1.11
N GLU A 327 -7.87 -34.38 -0.75
CA GLU A 327 -9.03 -33.95 -1.52
C GLU A 327 -8.96 -32.43 -1.77
N THR A 328 -9.41 -31.98 -2.96
CA THR A 328 -9.30 -30.56 -3.36
C THR A 328 -10.15 -29.62 -2.51
N ASP A 329 -11.21 -30.11 -1.89
CA ASP A 329 -12.13 -29.39 -1.01
C ASP A 329 -11.87 -29.64 0.48
N ALA A 330 -10.82 -30.41 0.82
CA ALA A 330 -10.44 -30.73 2.20
C ALA A 330 -10.19 -29.46 3.02
N VAL A 331 -10.66 -29.50 4.27
CA VAL A 331 -10.50 -28.42 5.25
C VAL A 331 -9.44 -28.81 6.28
N PHE A 332 -8.44 -27.97 6.38
CA PHE A 332 -7.35 -28.15 7.35
C PHE A 332 -7.53 -27.22 8.55
N LEU A 333 -7.35 -27.77 9.75
CA LEU A 333 -7.06 -26.98 10.93
C LEU A 333 -5.57 -26.61 10.91
N THR A 334 -5.27 -25.33 10.83
CA THR A 334 -3.92 -24.76 10.86
C THR A 334 -3.91 -23.56 11.79
N SER A 335 -2.73 -23.03 12.09
CA SER A 335 -2.62 -21.71 12.70
C SER A 335 -3.08 -20.61 11.71
N ASP A 336 -3.20 -19.37 12.22
CA ASP A 336 -3.56 -18.19 11.45
C ASP A 336 -2.37 -17.52 10.74
N SER A 337 -1.27 -18.25 10.51
CA SER A 337 -0.12 -17.74 9.77
C SER A 337 -0.47 -17.35 8.35
N HIS A 338 -0.04 -16.15 7.92
CA HIS A 338 -0.14 -15.74 6.52
C HIS A 338 0.81 -16.50 5.58
N LEU A 339 1.81 -17.20 6.14
CA LEU A 339 2.73 -18.08 5.43
C LEU A 339 2.37 -19.56 5.64
N CYS A 340 1.09 -19.90 5.75
CA CYS A 340 0.64 -21.28 5.86
C CYS A 340 0.82 -22.03 4.54
N PRO A 341 1.67 -23.07 4.45
CA PRO A 341 1.93 -23.82 3.21
C PRO A 341 0.68 -24.51 2.67
N VAL A 342 -0.21 -24.99 3.55
CA VAL A 342 -1.48 -25.64 3.18
C VAL A 342 -2.36 -24.75 2.28
N PHE A 343 -2.47 -23.47 2.66
CA PHE A 343 -3.27 -22.52 1.88
C PHE A 343 -2.45 -21.90 0.74
N SER A 344 -1.22 -21.45 1.03
CA SER A 344 -0.46 -20.62 0.09
C SER A 344 0.18 -21.42 -1.04
N LEU A 345 0.56 -22.67 -0.80
CA LEU A 345 1.24 -23.53 -1.77
C LEU A 345 0.32 -24.66 -2.26
N ALA A 346 -0.30 -25.43 -1.36
CA ALA A 346 -1.16 -26.55 -1.75
C ALA A 346 -2.59 -26.13 -2.11
N GLY A 347 -3.00 -24.88 -1.88
CA GLY A 347 -4.29 -24.37 -2.30
C GLY A 347 -5.49 -25.05 -1.61
N ARG A 348 -5.32 -25.60 -0.42
CA ARG A 348 -6.39 -26.25 0.35
C ARG A 348 -7.06 -25.24 1.28
N ARG A 349 -8.29 -25.55 1.68
CA ARG A 349 -9.07 -24.71 2.60
C ARG A 349 -8.51 -24.82 4.01
N ILE A 350 -8.52 -23.70 4.74
CA ILE A 350 -8.14 -23.65 6.17
C ILE A 350 -9.31 -23.10 6.97
N LEU A 351 -9.40 -23.47 8.27
CA LEU A 351 -10.47 -23.01 9.15
C LEU A 351 -10.39 -21.51 9.40
N CYS A 352 -9.22 -21.01 9.78
CA CYS A 352 -9.00 -19.61 10.09
C CYS A 352 -7.84 -19.08 9.26
N GLY A 353 -8.06 -18.04 8.47
CA GLY A 353 -7.02 -17.35 7.73
C GLY A 353 -6.23 -16.38 8.60
N SER A 354 -5.24 -15.71 7.99
CA SER A 354 -4.45 -14.71 8.69
C SER A 354 -5.32 -13.60 9.29
N GLY A 355 -5.37 -13.55 10.63
CA GLY A 355 -6.18 -12.58 11.35
C GLY A 355 -5.88 -11.13 10.96
N SER A 356 -4.62 -10.79 10.69
CA SER A 356 -4.25 -9.45 10.23
C SER A 356 -4.87 -9.11 8.87
N PHE A 357 -4.84 -10.04 7.90
CA PHE A 357 -5.43 -9.79 6.59
C PHE A 357 -6.95 -9.69 6.64
N VAL A 358 -7.60 -10.61 7.35
CA VAL A 358 -9.06 -10.64 7.51
C VAL A 358 -9.54 -9.38 8.23
N TYR A 359 -8.89 -9.01 9.34
CA TYR A 359 -9.20 -7.81 10.12
C TYR A 359 -9.07 -6.52 9.30
N TYR A 360 -7.96 -6.34 8.57
CA TYR A 360 -7.75 -5.12 7.79
C TYR A 360 -8.65 -5.01 6.56
N HIS A 361 -9.28 -6.10 6.14
CA HIS A 361 -10.34 -6.07 5.13
C HIS A 361 -11.75 -5.88 5.74
N GLY A 362 -11.85 -5.71 7.06
CA GLY A 362 -13.12 -5.47 7.76
C GLY A 362 -14.01 -6.70 7.85
N MET A 363 -13.47 -7.90 7.65
CA MET A 363 -14.22 -9.14 7.78
C MET A 363 -14.21 -9.64 9.23
N ASN A 364 -15.36 -10.12 9.71
CA ASN A 364 -15.44 -10.76 11.01
C ASN A 364 -14.96 -12.22 10.89
N TYR A 365 -13.99 -12.58 11.72
CA TYR A 365 -13.40 -13.94 11.77
C TYR A 365 -13.31 -14.48 13.21
N THR A 366 -14.01 -13.83 14.13
CA THR A 366 -13.93 -14.14 15.56
C THR A 366 -14.37 -15.57 15.87
N ALA A 367 -15.40 -16.07 15.18
CA ALA A 367 -15.91 -17.42 15.38
C ALA A 367 -14.87 -18.47 14.94
N GLU A 368 -14.27 -18.28 13.77
CA GLU A 368 -13.25 -19.18 13.19
C GLU A 368 -11.96 -19.17 14.04
N CYS A 369 -11.52 -17.98 14.49
CA CYS A 369 -10.35 -17.83 15.35
C CYS A 369 -10.56 -18.50 16.72
N ASN A 370 -11.71 -18.29 17.35
CA ASN A 370 -12.05 -18.96 18.61
C ASN A 370 -12.14 -20.48 18.45
N ALA A 371 -12.73 -20.95 17.34
CA ALA A 371 -12.81 -22.38 17.04
C ALA A 371 -11.42 -23.00 16.82
N MET A 372 -10.53 -22.31 16.12
CA MET A 372 -9.14 -22.74 15.93
C MET A 372 -8.43 -22.93 17.29
N HIS A 373 -8.48 -21.92 18.16
CA HIS A 373 -7.89 -22.02 19.49
C HIS A 373 -8.51 -23.15 20.31
N GLN A 374 -9.84 -23.25 20.34
CA GLN A 374 -10.52 -24.30 21.09
C GLN A 374 -10.13 -25.69 20.60
N LEU A 375 -10.07 -25.91 19.27
CA LEU A 375 -9.71 -27.19 18.69
C LEU A 375 -8.26 -27.59 18.98
N TYR A 376 -7.33 -26.65 19.06
CA TYR A 376 -5.95 -26.95 19.45
C TYR A 376 -5.79 -27.17 20.96
N GLU A 377 -6.44 -26.35 21.80
CA GLU A 377 -6.22 -26.35 23.26
C GLU A 377 -7.13 -27.32 24.02
N ASN A 378 -8.36 -27.53 23.55
CA ASN A 378 -9.35 -28.41 24.14
C ASN A 378 -10.12 -29.15 23.05
N PRO A 379 -9.47 -30.06 22.32
CA PRO A 379 -10.06 -30.73 21.17
C PRO A 379 -11.27 -31.59 21.53
N ASP A 380 -12.27 -31.60 20.65
CA ASP A 380 -13.51 -32.36 20.79
C ASP A 380 -13.97 -32.89 19.43
N GLU A 381 -14.35 -34.17 19.35
CA GLU A 381 -14.73 -34.81 18.08
C GLU A 381 -16.00 -34.20 17.47
N VAL A 382 -16.98 -33.82 18.30
CA VAL A 382 -18.23 -33.21 17.83
C VAL A 382 -17.95 -31.84 17.24
N PHE A 383 -17.03 -31.11 17.87
CA PHE A 383 -16.67 -29.78 17.42
C PHE A 383 -15.80 -29.81 16.16
N LEU A 384 -14.91 -30.81 15.99
CA LEU A 384 -14.21 -31.07 14.72
C LEU A 384 -15.20 -31.33 13.58
N ALA A 385 -16.19 -32.21 13.83
CA ALA A 385 -17.22 -32.52 12.84
C ALA A 385 -18.09 -31.30 12.51
N GLN A 386 -18.46 -30.46 13.50
CA GLN A 386 -19.22 -29.24 13.30
C GLN A 386 -18.53 -28.26 12.33
N TRP A 387 -17.21 -28.15 12.41
CA TRP A 387 -16.41 -27.29 11.54
C TRP A 387 -15.95 -27.98 10.26
N GLY A 388 -16.26 -29.28 10.11
CA GLY A 388 -15.92 -30.05 8.91
C GLY A 388 -14.42 -30.17 8.70
N ILE A 389 -13.66 -30.39 9.77
CA ILE A 389 -12.20 -30.52 9.71
C ILE A 389 -11.84 -31.93 9.21
N ASP A 390 -11.07 -32.00 8.13
CA ASP A 390 -10.58 -33.24 7.56
C ASP A 390 -9.16 -33.58 8.00
N TYR A 391 -8.31 -32.56 8.20
CA TYR A 391 -6.91 -32.71 8.59
C TYR A 391 -6.52 -31.67 9.65
N VAL A 392 -5.58 -32.04 10.52
CA VAL A 392 -5.03 -31.15 11.55
C VAL A 392 -3.52 -31.10 11.43
N LEU A 393 -2.96 -29.91 11.22
CA LEU A 393 -1.51 -29.66 11.14
C LEU A 393 -0.96 -29.23 12.49
N PHE A 394 0.13 -29.86 12.89
CA PHE A 394 1.01 -29.41 13.99
C PHE A 394 2.39 -29.06 13.42
N ASP A 395 2.81 -27.83 13.58
CA ASP A 395 4.10 -27.29 13.16
C ASP A 395 4.70 -26.36 14.22
N SER A 396 5.88 -25.85 13.95
CA SER A 396 6.56 -24.93 14.87
C SER A 396 5.77 -23.63 15.11
N TYR A 397 4.97 -23.21 14.14
CA TYR A 397 4.17 -22.00 14.26
C TYR A 397 2.95 -22.23 15.19
N VAL A 398 2.31 -23.38 15.11
CA VAL A 398 1.24 -23.79 16.04
C VAL A 398 1.78 -23.79 17.47
N PHE A 399 2.90 -24.47 17.72
CA PHE A 399 3.46 -24.56 19.07
C PHE A 399 3.99 -23.25 19.64
N SER A 400 4.42 -22.31 18.78
CA SER A 400 4.90 -21.00 19.24
C SER A 400 3.76 -20.01 19.57
N ASN A 401 2.62 -20.15 18.93
CA ASN A 401 1.50 -19.20 19.06
C ASN A 401 0.32 -19.72 19.89
N ILE A 402 0.15 -21.05 19.98
CA ILE A 402 -0.90 -21.71 20.76
C ILE A 402 -0.24 -22.53 21.88
N GLN A 403 -0.08 -21.91 23.04
CA GLN A 403 0.77 -22.44 24.14
C GLN A 403 0.33 -23.81 24.68
N ASN A 404 -0.97 -24.13 24.61
CA ASN A 404 -1.53 -25.35 25.16
C ASN A 404 -2.08 -26.29 24.07
N ALA A 405 -1.51 -26.25 22.87
CA ALA A 405 -1.93 -27.13 21.79
C ALA A 405 -1.70 -28.61 22.17
N ASP A 406 -2.79 -29.39 22.23
CA ASP A 406 -2.77 -30.80 22.66
C ASP A 406 -2.67 -31.75 21.45
N GLU A 407 -1.45 -31.89 20.94
CA GLU A 407 -1.20 -32.89 19.89
C GLU A 407 -1.42 -34.32 20.37
N SER A 408 -1.20 -34.61 21.67
CA SER A 408 -1.31 -35.96 22.22
C SER A 408 -2.72 -36.52 22.10
N TRP A 409 -3.74 -35.64 22.20
CA TRP A 409 -5.13 -36.02 22.02
C TRP A 409 -5.41 -36.50 20.59
N TYR A 410 -4.82 -35.85 19.59
CA TYR A 410 -4.94 -36.21 18.17
C TYR A 410 -4.18 -37.50 17.87
N ALA A 411 -2.93 -37.61 18.33
CA ALA A 411 -2.10 -38.78 18.12
C ALA A 411 -2.70 -40.06 18.70
N ALA A 412 -3.47 -39.97 19.78
CA ALA A 412 -4.13 -41.11 20.40
C ALA A 412 -5.39 -41.58 19.63
N ARG A 413 -5.97 -40.77 18.72
CA ARG A 413 -7.28 -41.01 18.08
C ARG A 413 -7.23 -41.14 16.59
N TYR A 414 -6.31 -40.45 15.93
CA TYR A 414 -6.28 -40.33 14.50
C TYR A 414 -4.96 -40.79 13.90
N PRO A 415 -4.96 -41.36 12.69
CA PRO A 415 -3.74 -41.79 12.04
C PRO A 415 -2.87 -40.58 11.67
N LEU A 416 -1.57 -40.73 11.93
CA LEU A 416 -0.57 -39.83 11.39
C LEU A 416 -0.53 -40.00 9.87
N TRP A 417 -0.86 -38.95 9.14
CA TRP A 417 -0.98 -38.96 7.69
C TRP A 417 0.28 -38.44 6.99
N TYR A 418 0.95 -37.47 7.62
CA TYR A 418 2.21 -36.88 7.13
C TYR A 418 3.14 -36.53 8.29
N GLU A 419 4.43 -36.72 8.09
CA GLU A 419 5.47 -36.29 9.02
C GLU A 419 6.77 -35.97 8.27
N ASN A 420 7.25 -34.75 8.40
CA ASN A 420 8.55 -34.28 7.91
C ASN A 420 8.93 -32.94 8.55
N GLY A 421 10.23 -32.72 8.80
CA GLY A 421 10.78 -31.42 9.22
C GLY A 421 10.18 -30.83 10.50
N GLY A 422 9.58 -31.65 11.37
CA GLY A 422 8.89 -31.21 12.58
C GLY A 422 7.42 -30.84 12.38
N SER A 423 6.91 -30.93 11.15
CA SER A 423 5.49 -30.81 10.84
C SER A 423 4.81 -32.19 10.83
N ARG A 424 3.65 -32.29 11.47
CA ARG A 424 2.83 -33.51 11.51
C ARG A 424 1.39 -33.18 11.15
N ILE A 425 0.78 -34.04 10.34
CA ILE A 425 -0.63 -33.91 9.95
C ILE A 425 -1.38 -35.19 10.33
N TYR A 426 -2.48 -35.02 11.03
CA TYR A 426 -3.38 -36.09 11.39
C TYR A 426 -4.63 -36.03 10.51
N LYS A 427 -5.05 -37.20 9.96
CA LYS A 427 -6.29 -37.30 9.15
C LYS A 427 -7.46 -37.58 10.08
N ILE A 428 -8.48 -36.71 10.06
CA ILE A 428 -9.66 -36.79 10.95
C ILE A 428 -10.77 -37.60 10.30
N ASN A 429 -11.11 -37.25 9.04
CA ASN A 429 -12.12 -37.97 8.28
C ASN A 429 -11.41 -38.92 7.31
N GLY A 430 -11.66 -40.22 7.46
CA GLY A 430 -11.07 -41.26 6.65
C GLY A 430 -12.03 -41.93 5.73
#